data_60c1683270f76cf221c7e534efe35f58
#
_entry.id   60c1683270f76cf221c7e534efe35f58
#
_cell.length_a   1.000
_cell.length_b   1.000
_cell.length_c   1.000
_cell.angle_alpha   90.00
_cell.angle_beta   90.00
_cell.angle_gamma   90.00
#
_symmetry.space_group_name_H-M   'P 1'
#
loop_
_entity.id
_entity.type
_entity.pdbx_description
1 polymer ?
#
loop_
_entity_poly.entity_id
_entity_poly.type
_entity_poly.pdbx_seq_one_letter_code
_entity_poly.pdbx_strand_id
1 'polypeptide(L)'
;MKQLTIKKKITLWYTGIIAVVLGTILVLVLLFVDKVGISATEEEISAAVTGFSSNINFQDDSFYLDGDTEFYDNGIMFCIYDKNGRLLYGTIPAQFPEETILKSNTPRMITGSNRKWMIYDSVYTYGDDEEMWVRGITSVHSIEPVSYTHLR
;
A
#
# COMPACT_ATOMS: atom_id res chain seq x y z
N MET A 1 48.46 -34.28 -0.36
CA MET A 1 47.42 -33.54 -1.09
C MET A 1 46.93 -34.39 -2.25
N LYS A 2 45.70 -34.90 -2.18
CA LYS A 2 45.12 -35.67 -3.30
C LYS A 2 44.82 -34.70 -4.45
N GLN A 3 45.56 -34.86 -5.56
CA GLN A 3 45.29 -34.09 -6.77
C GLN A 3 43.93 -34.47 -7.34
N LEU A 4 43.04 -33.51 -7.43
CA LEU A 4 41.73 -33.67 -8.06
C LEU A 4 41.89 -33.97 -9.55
N THR A 5 41.31 -35.06 -10.01
CA THR A 5 41.27 -35.44 -11.42
C THR A 5 40.70 -34.32 -12.27
N ILE A 6 41.22 -34.11 -13.50
CA ILE A 6 40.81 -33.03 -14.42
C ILE A 6 39.27 -32.98 -14.57
N LYS A 7 38.61 -34.14 -14.65
CA LYS A 7 37.13 -34.21 -14.69
C LYS A 7 36.47 -33.56 -13.47
N LYS A 8 36.98 -33.81 -12.27
CA LYS A 8 36.44 -33.22 -11.03
C LYS A 8 36.67 -31.70 -10.97
N LYS A 9 37.77 -31.19 -11.49
CA LYS A 9 38.03 -29.75 -11.57
C LYS A 9 37.02 -29.05 -12.49
N ILE A 10 36.79 -29.63 -13.68
CA ILE A 10 35.81 -29.05 -14.64
C ILE A 10 34.42 -29.07 -14.07
N THR A 11 33.96 -30.16 -13.45
CA THR A 11 32.67 -30.27 -12.82
C THR A 11 32.52 -29.24 -11.71
N LEU A 12 33.51 -29.06 -10.84
CA LEU A 12 33.47 -28.09 -9.74
C LEU A 12 33.37 -26.65 -10.26
N TRP A 13 34.10 -26.32 -11.33
CA TRP A 13 34.04 -25.01 -11.97
C TRP A 13 32.66 -24.72 -12.56
N TYR A 14 32.07 -25.67 -13.28
CA TYR A 14 30.75 -25.55 -13.87
C TYR A 14 29.68 -25.39 -12.79
N THR A 15 29.75 -26.23 -11.75
CA THR A 15 28.80 -26.15 -10.62
C THR A 15 28.92 -24.80 -9.89
N GLY A 16 30.14 -24.30 -9.71
CA GLY A 16 30.40 -23.01 -9.11
C GLY A 16 29.78 -21.84 -9.90
N ILE A 17 29.95 -21.83 -11.22
CA ILE A 17 29.39 -20.82 -12.10
C ILE A 17 27.85 -20.85 -12.04
N ILE A 18 27.27 -22.06 -12.14
CA ILE A 18 25.78 -22.19 -12.06
C ILE A 18 25.25 -21.71 -10.70
N ALA A 19 25.94 -22.07 -9.61
CA ALA A 19 25.52 -21.61 -8.27
C ALA A 19 25.58 -20.09 -8.12
N VAL A 20 26.59 -19.42 -8.67
CA VAL A 20 26.68 -17.95 -8.67
C VAL A 20 25.56 -17.31 -9.49
N VAL A 21 25.30 -17.85 -10.69
CA VAL A 21 24.22 -17.33 -11.56
C VAL A 21 22.86 -17.48 -10.89
N LEU A 22 22.55 -18.67 -10.35
CA LEU A 22 21.29 -18.90 -9.64
C LEU A 22 21.17 -18.04 -8.39
N GLY A 23 22.24 -17.87 -7.62
CA GLY A 23 22.27 -16.99 -6.46
C GLY A 23 22.00 -15.52 -6.83
N THR A 24 22.58 -15.05 -7.92
CA THR A 24 22.36 -13.68 -8.41
C THR A 24 20.91 -13.48 -8.84
N ILE A 25 20.34 -14.42 -9.58
CA ILE A 25 18.93 -14.37 -10.00
C ILE A 25 18.02 -14.36 -8.78
N LEU A 26 18.27 -15.21 -7.79
CA LEU A 26 17.47 -15.26 -6.56
C LEU A 26 17.49 -13.91 -5.81
N VAL A 27 18.65 -13.30 -5.65
CA VAL A 27 18.79 -11.99 -5.01
C VAL A 27 18.03 -10.92 -5.78
N LEU A 28 18.14 -10.91 -7.12
CA LEU A 28 17.40 -9.96 -7.95
C LEU A 28 15.89 -10.13 -7.79
N VAL A 29 15.40 -11.36 -7.83
CA VAL A 29 13.97 -11.65 -7.64
C VAL A 29 13.48 -11.14 -6.29
N LEU A 30 14.21 -11.39 -5.21
CA LEU A 30 13.83 -10.92 -3.87
C LEU A 30 13.79 -9.39 -3.79
N LEU A 31 14.75 -8.69 -4.40
CA LEU A 31 14.77 -7.22 -4.43
C LEU A 31 13.62 -6.61 -5.28
N PHE A 32 13.19 -7.33 -6.32
CA PHE A 32 12.09 -6.86 -7.18
C PHE A 32 10.71 -7.10 -6.56
N VAL A 33 10.51 -8.22 -5.87
CA VAL A 33 9.22 -8.60 -5.28
C VAL A 33 8.72 -7.53 -4.31
N ASP A 34 9.58 -7.00 -3.44
CA ASP A 34 9.20 -5.98 -2.48
C ASP A 34 8.75 -4.66 -3.14
N LYS A 35 9.42 -4.27 -4.23
CA LYS A 35 9.05 -3.04 -4.94
C LYS A 35 7.76 -3.16 -5.73
N VAL A 36 7.52 -4.28 -6.38
CA VAL A 36 6.32 -4.51 -7.19
C VAL A 36 5.06 -4.55 -6.33
N GLY A 37 5.12 -5.18 -5.16
CA GLY A 37 3.97 -5.27 -4.25
C GLY A 37 3.51 -3.90 -3.74
N ILE A 38 4.43 -3.02 -3.39
CA ILE A 38 4.10 -1.67 -2.90
C ILE A 38 3.52 -0.81 -4.02
N SER A 39 4.14 -0.81 -5.21
CA SER A 39 3.66 -0.03 -6.35
C SER A 39 2.26 -0.45 -6.82
N ALA A 40 1.94 -1.74 -6.80
CA ALA A 40 0.61 -2.23 -7.13
C ALA A 40 -0.45 -1.72 -6.14
N THR A 41 -0.14 -1.70 -4.85
CA THR A 41 -1.05 -1.17 -3.81
C THR A 41 -1.23 0.34 -3.93
N GLU A 42 -0.19 1.09 -4.30
CA GLU A 42 -0.27 2.53 -4.54
C GLU A 42 -1.18 2.87 -5.71
N GLU A 43 -1.08 2.13 -6.80
CA GLU A 43 -1.93 2.31 -7.97
C GLU A 43 -3.38 1.91 -7.68
N GLU A 44 -3.59 0.80 -6.97
CA GLU A 44 -4.91 0.31 -6.58
C GLU A 44 -5.65 1.30 -5.69
N ILE A 45 -5.02 1.83 -4.64
CA ILE A 45 -5.66 2.78 -3.74
C ILE A 45 -5.96 4.11 -4.43
N SER A 46 -5.08 4.58 -5.29
CA SER A 46 -5.27 5.79 -6.09
C SER A 46 -6.46 5.66 -7.03
N ALA A 47 -6.56 4.54 -7.76
CA ALA A 47 -7.68 4.24 -8.64
C ALA A 47 -8.99 4.09 -7.88
N ALA A 48 -8.97 3.42 -6.72
CA ALA A 48 -10.15 3.24 -5.86
C ALA A 48 -10.69 4.56 -5.33
N VAL A 49 -9.82 5.47 -4.85
CA VAL A 49 -10.23 6.80 -4.38
C VAL A 49 -10.81 7.63 -5.52
N THR A 50 -10.23 7.57 -6.71
CA THR A 50 -10.76 8.25 -7.89
C THR A 50 -12.12 7.70 -8.29
N GLY A 51 -12.28 6.38 -8.28
CA GLY A 51 -13.56 5.71 -8.55
C GLY A 51 -14.63 6.05 -7.51
N PHE A 52 -14.30 6.04 -6.23
CA PHE A 52 -15.20 6.46 -5.16
C PHE A 52 -15.66 7.92 -5.33
N SER A 53 -14.72 8.80 -5.65
CA SER A 53 -15.01 10.22 -5.83
C SER A 53 -15.94 10.51 -7.01
N SER A 54 -15.99 9.64 -8.01
CA SER A 54 -16.92 9.78 -9.13
C SER A 54 -18.38 9.58 -8.73
N ASN A 55 -18.66 8.98 -7.58
CA ASN A 55 -20.01 8.80 -7.02
C ASN A 55 -20.46 10.00 -6.17
N ILE A 56 -19.60 11.01 -6.04
CA ILE A 56 -19.91 12.24 -5.31
C ILE A 56 -20.45 13.27 -6.31
N ASN A 57 -21.67 13.70 -6.11
CA ASN A 57 -22.30 14.72 -6.92
C ASN A 57 -22.17 16.08 -6.25
N PHE A 58 -21.71 17.06 -7.00
CA PHE A 58 -21.61 18.46 -6.55
C PHE A 58 -22.76 19.27 -7.17
N GLN A 59 -23.51 19.96 -6.34
CA GLN A 59 -24.57 20.84 -6.80
C GLN A 59 -24.58 22.10 -5.93
N ASP A 60 -24.48 23.26 -6.58
CA ASP A 60 -24.34 24.55 -5.93
C ASP A 60 -23.18 24.54 -4.90
N ASP A 61 -23.42 24.96 -3.67
CA ASP A 61 -22.41 24.99 -2.60
C ASP A 61 -22.43 23.73 -1.71
N SER A 62 -22.93 22.62 -2.25
CA SER A 62 -23.08 21.39 -1.49
C SER A 62 -22.64 20.16 -2.30
N PHE A 63 -22.25 19.10 -1.61
CA PHE A 63 -22.03 17.82 -2.22
C PHE A 63 -23.04 16.79 -1.72
N TYR A 64 -23.40 15.86 -2.57
CA TYR A 64 -24.34 14.79 -2.26
C TYR A 64 -23.69 13.45 -2.58
N LEU A 65 -23.91 12.51 -1.67
CA LEU A 65 -23.56 11.11 -1.85
C LEU A 65 -24.78 10.34 -2.31
N ASP A 66 -24.62 9.44 -3.27
CA ASP A 66 -25.69 8.53 -3.62
C ASP A 66 -26.02 7.64 -2.43
N GLY A 67 -27.32 7.33 -2.25
CA GLY A 67 -27.79 6.59 -1.09
C GLY A 67 -27.18 5.19 -0.92
N ASP A 68 -26.62 4.62 -1.99
CA ASP A 68 -25.95 3.32 -2.02
C ASP A 68 -24.42 3.44 -1.97
N THR A 69 -23.88 4.60 -1.58
CA THR A 69 -22.42 4.81 -1.51
C THR A 69 -21.81 3.94 -0.42
N GLU A 70 -21.01 2.96 -0.80
CA GLU A 70 -20.27 2.10 0.12
C GLU A 70 -18.93 2.74 0.48
N PHE A 71 -18.68 2.89 1.79
CA PHE A 71 -17.42 3.42 2.34
C PHE A 71 -16.34 2.35 2.55
N TYR A 72 -16.55 1.17 1.99
CA TYR A 72 -15.60 0.07 2.02
C TYR A 72 -15.71 -0.74 0.72
N ASP A 73 -14.59 -0.90 0.03
CA ASP A 73 -14.49 -1.73 -1.15
C ASP A 73 -13.10 -2.39 -1.23
N ASN A 74 -13.06 -3.69 -1.48
CA ASN A 74 -11.85 -4.49 -1.71
C ASN A 74 -10.72 -4.28 -0.67
N GLY A 75 -11.07 -4.11 0.61
CA GLY A 75 -10.09 -3.88 1.68
C GLY A 75 -9.66 -2.42 1.84
N ILE A 76 -10.24 -1.51 1.06
CA ILE A 76 -10.01 -0.07 1.15
C ILE A 76 -11.19 0.58 1.86
N MET A 77 -10.93 1.34 2.89
CA MET A 77 -11.92 2.17 3.59
C MET A 77 -11.84 3.59 3.08
N PHE A 78 -13.00 4.21 2.86
CA PHE A 78 -13.10 5.59 2.41
C PHE A 78 -13.60 6.49 3.53
N CYS A 79 -12.97 7.66 3.64
CA CYS A 79 -13.34 8.69 4.58
C CYS A 79 -13.39 10.04 3.86
N ILE A 80 -14.37 10.87 4.22
CA ILE A 80 -14.52 12.23 3.70
C ILE A 80 -14.27 13.20 4.84
N TYR A 81 -13.40 14.17 4.61
CA TYR A 81 -13.02 15.22 5.56
C TYR A 81 -13.34 16.60 5.00
N ASP A 82 -13.63 17.55 5.88
CA ASP A 82 -13.69 18.96 5.53
C ASP A 82 -12.29 19.59 5.39
N LYS A 83 -12.23 20.85 4.97
CA LYS A 83 -10.99 21.63 4.85
C LYS A 83 -10.18 21.74 6.15
N ASN A 84 -10.81 21.55 7.29
CA ASN A 84 -10.17 21.60 8.60
C ASN A 84 -9.66 20.22 9.08
N GLY A 85 -9.84 19.17 8.27
CA GLY A 85 -9.48 17.82 8.64
C GLY A 85 -10.46 17.11 9.56
N ARG A 86 -11.71 17.62 9.68
CA ARG A 86 -12.76 16.99 10.47
C ARG A 86 -13.47 15.94 9.62
N LEU A 87 -13.62 14.74 10.15
CA LEU A 87 -14.35 13.64 9.50
C LEU A 87 -15.82 14.00 9.33
N LEU A 88 -16.29 13.97 8.08
CA LEU A 88 -17.70 14.19 7.72
C LEU A 88 -18.43 12.86 7.52
N TYR A 89 -17.81 11.92 6.77
CA TYR A 89 -18.39 10.63 6.42
C TYR A 89 -17.33 9.53 6.46
N GLY A 90 -17.78 8.31 6.68
CA GLY A 90 -16.93 7.12 6.73
C GLY A 90 -16.54 6.75 8.15
N THR A 91 -15.70 5.71 8.26
CA THR A 91 -15.21 5.20 9.55
C THR A 91 -13.72 5.01 9.48
N ILE A 92 -13.02 5.56 10.46
CA ILE A 92 -11.57 5.37 10.60
C ILE A 92 -11.31 3.97 11.16
N PRO A 93 -10.41 3.17 10.54
CA PRO A 93 -10.08 1.85 11.06
C PRO A 93 -9.55 1.90 12.48
N ALA A 94 -9.88 0.89 13.28
CA ALA A 94 -9.26 0.70 14.59
C ALA A 94 -7.73 0.58 14.42
N GLN A 95 -6.95 1.18 15.31
CA GLN A 95 -5.49 1.21 15.30
C GLN A 95 -4.87 2.09 14.19
N PHE A 96 -5.66 2.83 13.43
CA PHE A 96 -5.15 3.86 12.54
C PHE A 96 -4.71 5.08 13.35
N PRO A 97 -3.56 5.71 13.05
CA PRO A 97 -3.10 6.90 13.77
C PRO A 97 -4.09 8.06 13.63
N GLU A 98 -4.51 8.65 14.75
CA GLU A 98 -5.53 9.71 14.78
C GLU A 98 -5.06 11.01 14.11
N GLU A 99 -3.76 11.32 14.17
CA GLU A 99 -3.20 12.56 13.66
C GLU A 99 -2.50 12.36 12.31
N THR A 100 -3.27 12.11 11.26
CA THR A 100 -2.69 12.00 9.93
C THR A 100 -3.01 13.23 9.09
N ILE A 101 -1.98 14.01 8.76
CA ILE A 101 -2.08 15.20 7.93
C ILE A 101 -2.63 14.83 6.54
N LEU A 102 -3.60 15.60 6.04
CA LEU A 102 -4.10 15.50 4.67
C LEU A 102 -3.05 16.01 3.68
N LYS A 103 -2.76 15.21 2.64
CA LYS A 103 -1.80 15.58 1.60
C LYS A 103 -2.24 15.01 0.25
N SER A 104 -2.60 15.89 -0.66
CA SER A 104 -3.21 15.50 -1.94
C SER A 104 -2.27 14.72 -2.86
N ASN A 105 -2.86 13.79 -3.58
CA ASN A 105 -2.31 13.10 -4.75
C ASN A 105 -0.95 12.39 -4.52
N THR A 106 -0.69 11.96 -3.31
CA THR A 106 0.54 11.24 -2.98
C THR A 106 0.22 10.03 -2.11
N PRO A 107 0.39 8.79 -2.62
CA PRO A 107 0.30 7.60 -1.78
C PRO A 107 1.34 7.66 -0.66
N ARG A 108 0.95 7.31 0.54
CA ARG A 108 1.83 7.35 1.72
C ARG A 108 1.64 6.12 2.58
N MET A 109 2.76 5.59 3.04
CA MET A 109 2.75 4.53 4.03
C MET A 109 2.86 5.12 5.43
N ILE A 110 1.97 4.73 6.32
CA ILE A 110 1.93 5.16 7.72
C ILE A 110 2.07 3.93 8.61
N THR A 111 2.91 4.05 9.63
CA THR A 111 3.06 3.00 10.63
C THR A 111 2.14 3.29 11.81
N GLY A 112 1.14 2.46 12.01
CA GLY A 112 0.33 2.44 13.22
C GLY A 112 0.98 1.60 14.32
N SER A 113 0.28 1.43 15.44
CA SER A 113 0.80 0.71 16.62
C SER A 113 1.16 -0.75 16.34
N ASN A 114 0.48 -1.41 15.42
CA ASN A 114 0.66 -2.84 15.12
C ASN A 114 0.51 -3.18 13.62
N ARG A 115 0.32 -2.18 12.76
CA ARG A 115 0.11 -2.38 11.31
C ARG A 115 0.69 -1.22 10.53
N LYS A 116 1.07 -1.52 9.28
CA LYS A 116 1.35 -0.50 8.27
C LYS A 116 0.09 -0.25 7.47
N TRP A 117 -0.16 1.00 7.19
CA TRP A 117 -1.30 1.47 6.43
C TRP A 117 -0.81 2.20 5.18
N MET A 118 -1.46 1.94 4.06
CA MET A 118 -1.31 2.78 2.86
C MET A 118 -2.49 3.73 2.82
N ILE A 119 -2.22 5.00 2.59
CA ILE A 119 -3.25 6.04 2.43
C ILE A 119 -3.03 6.83 1.15
N TYR A 120 -4.13 7.27 0.59
CA TYR A 120 -4.16 8.20 -0.53
C TYR A 120 -5.25 9.22 -0.31
N ASP A 121 -4.90 10.50 -0.42
CA ASP A 121 -5.82 11.62 -0.25
C ASP A 121 -6.03 12.33 -1.59
N SER A 122 -7.27 12.65 -1.92
CA SER A 122 -7.65 13.48 -3.04
C SER A 122 -8.47 14.66 -2.55
N VAL A 123 -8.20 15.84 -3.09
CA VAL A 123 -8.91 17.08 -2.73
C VAL A 123 -9.83 17.51 -3.87
N TYR A 124 -11.03 17.93 -3.53
CA TYR A 124 -12.03 18.46 -4.44
C TYR A 124 -12.51 19.82 -3.94
N THR A 125 -12.48 20.80 -4.83
CA THR A 125 -13.01 22.13 -4.55
C THR A 125 -14.41 22.25 -5.11
N TYR A 126 -15.35 22.77 -4.34
CA TYR A 126 -16.72 23.00 -4.75
C TYR A 126 -17.23 24.33 -4.20
N GLY A 127 -18.28 24.90 -4.80
CA GLY A 127 -18.82 26.20 -4.40
C GLY A 127 -17.78 27.32 -4.43
N ASP A 128 -17.91 28.26 -3.51
CA ASP A 128 -16.98 29.37 -3.32
C ASP A 128 -15.79 29.00 -2.40
N ASP A 129 -14.81 28.26 -2.94
CA ASP A 129 -13.57 27.85 -2.26
C ASP A 129 -13.74 26.89 -1.05
N GLU A 130 -14.82 26.10 -1.03
CA GLU A 130 -14.93 25.01 -0.07
C GLU A 130 -14.17 23.78 -0.56
N GLU A 131 -13.41 23.16 0.35
CA GLU A 131 -12.60 21.97 0.05
C GLU A 131 -13.16 20.74 0.77
N MET A 132 -13.23 19.65 0.05
CA MET A 132 -13.54 18.34 0.55
C MET A 132 -12.38 17.39 0.25
N TRP A 133 -12.00 16.59 1.21
CA TRP A 133 -10.93 15.61 1.09
C TRP A 133 -11.50 14.20 1.14
N VAL A 134 -11.14 13.39 0.17
CA VAL A 134 -11.45 11.95 0.14
C VAL A 134 -10.20 11.18 0.43
N ARG A 135 -10.23 10.39 1.48
CA ARG A 135 -9.11 9.52 1.90
C ARG A 135 -9.47 8.07 1.72
N GLY A 136 -8.64 7.33 0.99
CA GLY A 136 -8.62 5.88 1.00
C GLY A 136 -7.59 5.37 2.00
N ILE A 137 -7.96 4.34 2.76
CA ILE A 137 -7.12 3.70 3.78
C ILE A 137 -7.14 2.19 3.55
N THR A 138 -5.98 1.58 3.38
CA THR A 138 -5.86 0.12 3.32
C THR A 138 -4.73 -0.38 4.20
N SER A 139 -4.88 -1.57 4.77
CA SER A 139 -3.83 -2.19 5.55
C SER A 139 -2.82 -2.89 4.65
N VAL A 140 -1.54 -2.58 4.80
CA VAL A 140 -0.46 -3.30 4.14
C VAL A 140 -0.05 -4.46 5.05
N HIS A 141 -0.30 -5.68 4.59
CA HIS A 141 0.24 -6.86 5.27
C HIS A 141 1.76 -6.85 5.08
N SER A 142 2.49 -6.42 6.09
CA SER A 142 3.88 -6.83 6.20
C SER A 142 3.86 -8.34 6.45
N ILE A 143 4.46 -9.11 5.58
CA ILE A 143 4.82 -10.49 5.88
C ILE A 143 5.91 -10.39 6.96
N GLU A 144 5.50 -10.25 8.21
CA GLU A 144 6.43 -10.47 9.31
C GLU A 144 6.80 -11.96 9.25
N PRO A 145 8.10 -12.29 9.25
CA PRO A 145 8.50 -13.67 9.41
C PRO A 145 7.91 -14.12 10.75
N VAL A 146 7.03 -15.12 10.71
CA VAL A 146 6.46 -15.73 11.89
C VAL A 146 7.62 -16.21 12.75
N SER A 147 7.93 -15.44 13.79
CA SER A 147 8.90 -15.84 14.80
C SER A 147 8.27 -17.03 15.55
N TYR A 148 8.66 -18.21 15.14
CA TYR A 148 8.38 -19.43 15.90
C TYR A 148 9.13 -19.38 17.22
N THR A 149 8.61 -18.63 18.18
CA THR A 149 9.04 -18.70 19.56
C THR A 149 7.94 -19.33 20.40
N HIS A 150 7.70 -20.61 20.16
CA HIS A 150 7.04 -21.46 21.15
C HIS A 150 7.74 -22.83 21.17
N LEU A 151 8.83 -22.88 21.91
CA LEU A 151 9.33 -24.09 22.51
C LEU A 151 9.63 -23.79 23.97
N ARG A 152 8.60 -23.98 24.80
CA ARG A 152 8.71 -24.57 26.14
C ARG A 152 7.33 -24.90 26.68
#